data_17d319993f1c30bd99cde24fe88521c2
#
_entry.id   17d319993f1c30bd99cde24fe88521c2
#
_cell.length_a   1.000
_cell.length_b   1.000
_cell.length_c   1.000
_cell.angle_alpha   90.00
_cell.angle_beta   90.00
_cell.angle_gamma   90.00
#
_symmetry.space_group_name_H-M   'P 1'
#
loop_
_entity.id
_entity.type
_entity.pdbx_description
1 polymer ?
#
loop_
_entity_poly.entity_id
_entity_poly.type
_entity_poly.pdbx_seq_one_letter_code
_entity_poly.pdbx_strand_id
1 'polypeptide(L)'
;MIFGRRQKSGQVPLGERITALSQAADLCRGRVDDALVDAALQAAQRADERLGLGGEYTVVALAGATGSGKSSLFNGLAGAQIATAGVRRPTTDRTLAAWWGDTEPAELLDWLNVPVRRPLGRGRPELSGLVLLDLPDFDSTSARHRVEVERLLGLVDMFIWVVDPQKYADAALHERYLAPLAAHAGVMTVVLNQADRLTPEELRAASGDLRRLVDADGLGSTPLMVTSAMSGLGVDDLRRCIARALRDRKVVTERLATDIDQAAVALAGQLGEPATMRLPRERLDALDQALAEAAGIPLVTRAVLVSSRHRGSLATGWPVLSWLGRFRPDPLRRLHLDLPALRGRGTGQQANPPAQVQRTALTGASGGVQAAQVSRAVRALSDDASRGLPAGWATAVRAASVSHADGLADALDHAVATTGLAMGRGRRWWGVVRIVQWFLFAVLVVGAGWMIINALLGGDLLPVPRWRQMPVPVLLMVGSALGGIVVAGLARLGVEVGARHRSADAQEALMLAVARVTDVAVIAPVESELERYEQARQAVATAKGEQ
;
A
#
# COMPACT_ATOMS: atom_id res chain seq x y z
N MET A 1 42.65 4.46 -26.78
CA MET A 1 42.29 4.59 -25.38
C MET A 1 41.04 5.46 -25.28
N ILE A 2 39.87 4.82 -25.16
CA ILE A 2 38.58 5.51 -25.11
C ILE A 2 38.23 5.57 -23.62
N PHE A 3 38.46 6.74 -23.02
CA PHE A 3 37.92 7.00 -21.66
C PHE A 3 36.41 7.22 -21.78
N GLY A 4 35.65 6.18 -21.46
CA GLY A 4 34.22 6.27 -21.26
C GLY A 4 33.93 7.25 -20.12
N ARG A 5 33.33 8.38 -20.45
CA ARG A 5 32.73 9.33 -19.51
C ARG A 5 31.56 8.58 -18.83
N ARG A 6 31.74 8.12 -17.58
CA ARG A 6 30.63 7.75 -16.72
C ARG A 6 29.68 8.94 -16.65
N GLN A 7 28.52 8.82 -17.26
CA GLN A 7 27.37 9.66 -16.91
C GLN A 7 27.17 9.54 -15.41
N LYS A 8 27.19 10.65 -14.69
CA LYS A 8 26.67 10.72 -13.33
C LYS A 8 25.19 10.38 -13.44
N SER A 9 24.81 9.16 -13.10
CA SER A 9 23.43 8.76 -12.84
C SER A 9 22.84 9.75 -11.82
N GLY A 10 21.62 10.23 -12.06
CA GLY A 10 21.00 11.35 -11.40
C GLY A 10 21.04 11.20 -9.87
N GLN A 11 21.58 12.21 -9.21
CA GLN A 11 21.44 12.38 -7.77
C GLN A 11 19.96 12.62 -7.48
N VAL A 12 19.41 11.92 -6.49
CA VAL A 12 18.03 12.14 -6.00
C VAL A 12 17.90 13.60 -5.55
N PRO A 13 16.89 14.36 -6.03
CA PRO A 13 16.66 15.74 -5.64
C PRO A 13 16.52 15.90 -4.13
N LEU A 14 17.04 17.00 -3.57
CA LEU A 14 17.02 17.19 -2.11
C LEU A 14 15.61 17.19 -1.52
N GLY A 15 14.61 17.71 -2.24
CA GLY A 15 13.21 17.66 -1.82
C GLY A 15 12.67 16.23 -1.69
N GLU A 16 13.01 15.35 -2.62
CA GLU A 16 12.66 13.91 -2.53
C GLU A 16 13.36 13.23 -1.36
N ARG A 17 14.63 13.60 -1.10
CA ARG A 17 15.40 13.07 0.03
C ARG A 17 14.82 13.49 1.38
N ILE A 18 14.32 14.73 1.51
CA ILE A 18 13.63 15.25 2.70
C ILE A 18 12.34 14.48 2.93
N THR A 19 11.51 14.32 1.89
CA THR A 19 10.26 13.56 1.98
C THR A 19 10.53 12.11 2.37
N ALA A 20 11.54 11.48 1.76
CA ALA A 20 11.93 10.11 2.07
C ALA A 20 12.45 9.96 3.51
N LEU A 21 13.20 10.93 4.04
CA LEU A 21 13.65 10.92 5.43
C LEU A 21 12.48 11.02 6.41
N SER A 22 11.51 11.89 6.13
CA SER A 22 10.29 12.02 6.95
C SER A 22 9.49 10.71 6.95
N GLN A 23 9.28 10.12 5.77
CA GLN A 23 8.59 8.83 5.63
C GLN A 23 9.33 7.70 6.36
N ALA A 24 10.66 7.64 6.24
CA ALA A 24 11.49 6.66 6.94
C ALA A 24 11.35 6.78 8.46
N ALA A 25 11.40 8.00 8.98
CA ALA A 25 11.26 8.28 10.40
C ALA A 25 9.88 7.86 10.94
N ASP A 26 8.80 8.16 10.21
CA ASP A 26 7.44 7.75 10.59
C ASP A 26 7.28 6.22 10.60
N LEU A 27 7.84 5.51 9.62
CA LEU A 27 7.84 4.05 9.57
C LEU A 27 8.66 3.42 10.72
N CYS A 28 9.73 4.09 11.14
CA CYS A 28 10.60 3.66 12.24
C CYS A 28 10.03 3.92 13.63
N ARG A 29 9.00 4.75 13.79
CA ARG A 29 8.43 5.15 15.09
C ARG A 29 7.98 3.94 15.91
N GLY A 30 8.45 3.88 17.17
CA GLY A 30 8.20 2.77 18.08
C GLY A 30 8.94 1.46 17.74
N ARG A 31 9.87 1.47 16.74
CA ARG A 31 10.66 0.31 16.31
C ARG A 31 12.16 0.54 16.42
N VAL A 32 12.57 1.80 16.50
CA VAL A 32 13.94 2.24 16.78
C VAL A 32 13.89 3.26 17.90
N ASP A 33 15.06 3.79 18.30
CA ASP A 33 15.14 4.84 19.32
C ASP A 33 14.34 6.08 18.90
N ASP A 34 13.34 6.45 19.69
CA ASP A 34 12.47 7.60 19.44
C ASP A 34 13.25 8.92 19.33
N ALA A 35 14.38 9.05 20.04
CA ALA A 35 15.24 10.24 19.94
C ALA A 35 15.84 10.39 18.52
N LEU A 36 16.19 9.29 17.85
CA LEU A 36 16.68 9.32 16.47
C LEU A 36 15.54 9.62 15.47
N VAL A 37 14.36 9.09 15.72
CA VAL A 37 13.17 9.38 14.90
C VAL A 37 12.83 10.87 14.98
N ASP A 38 12.77 11.43 16.18
CA ASP A 38 12.47 12.84 16.38
C ASP A 38 13.56 13.75 15.79
N ALA A 39 14.84 13.38 15.91
CA ALA A 39 15.94 14.11 15.28
C ALA A 39 15.84 14.11 13.75
N ALA A 40 15.47 12.98 13.15
CA ALA A 40 15.28 12.87 11.70
C ALA A 40 14.10 13.71 11.21
N LEU A 41 12.96 13.69 11.92
CA LEU A 41 11.80 14.53 11.61
C LEU A 41 12.12 16.02 11.74
N GLN A 42 12.83 16.43 12.80
CA GLN A 42 13.26 17.81 12.97
C GLN A 42 14.24 18.25 11.87
N ALA A 43 15.15 17.36 11.42
CA ALA A 43 16.04 17.65 10.31
C ALA A 43 15.26 17.83 9.01
N ALA A 44 14.31 16.92 8.71
CA ALA A 44 13.45 17.01 7.54
C ALA A 44 12.60 18.28 7.55
N GLN A 45 11.94 18.59 8.66
CA GLN A 45 11.12 19.79 8.81
C GLN A 45 11.93 21.08 8.63
N ARG A 46 13.09 21.21 9.28
CA ARG A 46 13.98 22.38 9.12
C ARG A 46 14.47 22.55 7.69
N ALA A 47 14.73 21.43 7.02
CA ALA A 47 15.16 21.46 5.63
C ALA A 47 14.02 21.88 4.70
N ASP A 48 12.82 21.37 4.92
CA ASP A 48 11.61 21.72 4.14
C ASP A 48 11.24 23.19 4.30
N GLU A 49 11.21 23.71 5.54
CA GLU A 49 10.95 25.12 5.84
C GLU A 49 11.98 26.05 5.16
N ARG A 50 13.28 25.65 5.10
CA ARG A 50 14.36 26.45 4.51
C ARG A 50 14.44 26.35 2.99
N LEU A 51 14.12 25.21 2.41
CA LEU A 51 14.12 25.07 0.95
C LEU A 51 12.94 25.79 0.32
N GLY A 52 11.81 25.86 1.03
CA GLY A 52 10.57 26.37 0.46
C GLY A 52 10.22 25.65 -0.82
N LEU A 53 9.31 26.19 -1.60
CA LEU A 53 8.92 25.61 -2.90
C LEU A 53 9.95 25.85 -4.03
N GLY A 54 11.08 26.53 -3.74
CA GLY A 54 12.11 26.88 -4.75
C GLY A 54 13.05 25.72 -5.16
N GLY A 55 13.07 24.60 -4.44
CA GLY A 55 13.88 23.43 -4.78
C GLY A 55 15.38 23.75 -4.92
N GLU A 56 16.03 23.18 -5.95
CA GLU A 56 17.47 23.38 -6.26
C GLU A 56 17.77 24.66 -7.04
N TYR A 57 16.74 25.42 -7.44
CA TYR A 57 16.86 26.61 -8.27
C TYR A 57 16.81 27.87 -7.43
N THR A 58 17.65 28.86 -7.79
CA THR A 58 17.57 30.22 -7.23
C THR A 58 16.70 31.08 -8.14
N VAL A 59 15.63 31.64 -7.60
CA VAL A 59 14.70 32.47 -8.36
C VAL A 59 15.01 33.95 -8.14
N VAL A 60 15.31 34.66 -9.22
CA VAL A 60 15.56 36.11 -9.23
C VAL A 60 14.50 36.79 -10.09
N ALA A 61 13.77 37.75 -9.54
CA ALA A 61 12.73 38.47 -10.26
C ALA A 61 13.10 39.94 -10.51
N LEU A 62 12.86 40.42 -11.73
CA LEU A 62 12.95 41.82 -12.08
C LEU A 62 11.55 42.46 -12.08
N ALA A 63 11.40 43.51 -11.29
CA ALA A 63 10.19 44.36 -11.26
C ALA A 63 10.54 45.82 -11.53
N GLY A 64 9.55 46.60 -11.92
CA GLY A 64 9.75 48.03 -12.19
C GLY A 64 8.63 48.57 -13.06
N ALA A 65 8.58 49.91 -13.18
CA ALA A 65 7.59 50.61 -13.98
C ALA A 65 7.74 50.38 -15.48
N THR A 66 6.68 50.64 -16.20
CA THR A 66 6.72 50.71 -17.68
C THR A 66 7.78 51.71 -18.13
N GLY A 67 8.67 51.27 -19.00
CA GLY A 67 9.75 52.10 -19.54
C GLY A 67 11.00 52.16 -18.66
N SER A 68 11.07 51.52 -17.49
CA SER A 68 12.29 51.47 -16.67
C SER A 68 13.41 50.63 -17.29
N GLY A 69 13.13 49.89 -18.36
CA GLY A 69 14.10 49.08 -19.07
C GLY A 69 14.31 47.69 -18.52
N LYS A 70 13.34 47.14 -17.76
CA LYS A 70 13.37 45.76 -17.19
C LYS A 70 13.74 44.70 -18.24
N SER A 71 12.97 44.64 -19.34
CA SER A 71 13.17 43.63 -20.40
C SER A 71 14.50 43.81 -21.14
N SER A 72 14.98 45.06 -21.28
CA SER A 72 16.33 45.33 -21.82
C SER A 72 17.41 44.84 -20.84
N LEU A 73 17.25 45.10 -19.54
CA LEU A 73 18.16 44.63 -18.50
C LEU A 73 18.11 43.09 -18.36
N PHE A 74 16.94 42.50 -18.47
CA PHE A 74 16.75 41.05 -18.53
C PHE A 74 17.56 40.45 -19.68
N ASN A 75 17.45 40.99 -20.91
CA ASN A 75 18.21 40.55 -22.07
C ASN A 75 19.73 40.75 -21.87
N GLY A 76 20.12 41.87 -21.24
CA GLY A 76 21.52 42.13 -20.88
C GLY A 76 22.08 41.09 -19.91
N LEU A 77 21.31 40.73 -18.88
CA LEU A 77 21.67 39.68 -17.93
C LEU A 77 21.67 38.29 -18.57
N ALA A 78 20.68 37.99 -19.40
CA ALA A 78 20.58 36.74 -20.14
C ALA A 78 21.71 36.58 -21.19
N GLY A 79 22.20 37.66 -21.71
CA GLY A 79 23.16 37.66 -22.84
C GLY A 79 22.53 37.26 -24.18
N ALA A 80 21.20 37.34 -24.27
CA ALA A 80 20.40 36.97 -25.44
C ALA A 80 19.14 37.82 -25.55
N GLN A 81 18.63 38.07 -26.73
CA GLN A 81 17.39 38.81 -26.98
C GLN A 81 16.19 37.87 -26.83
N ILE A 82 15.68 37.72 -25.59
CA ILE A 82 14.62 36.80 -25.25
C ILE A 82 13.32 37.53 -24.93
N ALA A 83 13.44 38.58 -24.11
CA ALA A 83 12.32 39.45 -23.80
C ALA A 83 12.11 40.48 -24.91
N THR A 84 10.87 40.73 -25.30
CA THR A 84 10.53 41.73 -26.30
C THR A 84 10.71 43.13 -25.70
N ALA A 85 11.80 43.81 -26.02
CA ALA A 85 12.01 45.20 -25.68
C ALA A 85 11.35 46.08 -26.76
N GLY A 86 10.33 46.85 -26.44
CA GLY A 86 9.62 47.67 -27.42
C GLY A 86 9.12 49.02 -26.88
N VAL A 87 9.01 50.01 -27.80
CA VAL A 87 8.51 51.38 -27.49
C VAL A 87 6.97 51.45 -27.42
N ARG A 88 6.25 50.39 -27.90
CA ARG A 88 4.79 50.32 -27.88
C ARG A 88 4.30 49.72 -26.59
N ARG A 89 3.43 50.39 -25.85
CA ARG A 89 2.84 49.98 -24.56
C ARG A 89 1.60 49.10 -24.76
N PRO A 90 1.32 48.07 -23.88
CA PRO A 90 2.23 47.45 -22.89
C PRO A 90 3.18 46.46 -23.53
N THR A 91 4.45 46.40 -23.06
CA THR A 91 5.52 45.55 -23.64
C THR A 91 5.59 44.16 -23.04
N THR A 92 5.19 43.97 -21.76
CA THR A 92 5.25 42.70 -21.06
C THR A 92 3.92 42.44 -20.37
N ASP A 93 3.07 41.63 -20.98
CA ASP A 93 1.72 41.30 -20.49
C ASP A 93 1.71 39.99 -19.67
N ARG A 94 2.77 39.21 -19.71
CA ARG A 94 2.91 37.93 -19.03
C ARG A 94 4.31 37.77 -18.50
N THR A 95 4.42 37.12 -17.32
CA THR A 95 5.68 36.75 -16.73
C THR A 95 6.47 35.85 -17.67
N LEU A 96 7.75 36.20 -17.90
CA LEU A 96 8.72 35.44 -18.69
C LEU A 96 9.79 34.88 -17.75
N ALA A 97 10.10 33.60 -17.87
CA ALA A 97 11.24 32.96 -17.20
C ALA A 97 12.34 32.59 -18.19
N ALA A 98 13.58 32.78 -17.79
CA ALA A 98 14.75 32.19 -18.40
C ALA A 98 15.59 31.45 -17.36
N TRP A 99 16.09 30.26 -17.70
CA TRP A 99 16.93 29.49 -16.77
C TRP A 99 18.23 29.00 -17.38
N TRP A 100 19.24 28.84 -16.52
CA TRP A 100 20.52 28.26 -16.85
C TRP A 100 20.64 26.85 -16.32
N GLY A 101 20.71 25.87 -17.20
CA GLY A 101 20.81 24.45 -16.92
C GLY A 101 20.24 23.59 -18.03
N ASP A 102 20.40 22.27 -17.93
CA ASP A 102 19.92 21.33 -18.94
C ASP A 102 18.47 20.92 -18.72
N THR A 103 18.04 20.92 -17.47
CA THR A 103 16.70 20.47 -17.08
C THR A 103 15.79 21.68 -16.89
N GLU A 104 14.59 21.63 -17.46
CA GLU A 104 13.56 22.62 -17.20
C GLU A 104 13.06 22.47 -15.76
N PRO A 105 13.01 23.56 -14.96
CA PRO A 105 12.37 23.55 -13.63
C PRO A 105 10.84 23.61 -13.76
N ALA A 106 10.25 22.58 -14.41
CA ALA A 106 8.84 22.60 -14.81
C ALA A 106 7.90 22.79 -13.62
N GLU A 107 8.07 21.99 -12.55
CA GLU A 107 7.24 22.06 -11.34
C GLU A 107 7.30 23.43 -10.67
N LEU A 108 8.52 24.02 -10.57
CA LEU A 108 8.72 25.35 -10.04
C LEU A 108 8.03 26.40 -10.89
N LEU A 109 8.18 26.34 -12.23
CA LEU A 109 7.58 27.31 -13.15
C LEU A 109 6.06 27.17 -13.25
N ASP A 110 5.53 25.96 -13.11
CA ASP A 110 4.09 25.71 -13.01
C ASP A 110 3.52 26.29 -11.72
N TRP A 111 4.20 26.08 -10.59
CA TRP A 111 3.81 26.63 -9.30
C TRP A 111 3.89 28.15 -9.26
N LEU A 112 4.93 28.75 -9.89
CA LEU A 112 5.05 30.19 -10.07
C LEU A 112 4.05 30.76 -11.09
N ASN A 113 3.32 29.89 -11.80
CA ASN A 113 2.36 30.25 -12.85
C ASN A 113 3.01 31.06 -13.99
N VAL A 114 4.20 30.66 -14.44
CA VAL A 114 4.96 31.33 -15.50
C VAL A 114 4.65 30.70 -16.86
N PRO A 115 3.93 31.42 -17.74
CA PRO A 115 3.47 30.87 -19.02
C PRO A 115 4.54 30.91 -20.12
N VAL A 116 5.52 31.81 -20.04
CA VAL A 116 6.55 31.96 -21.08
C VAL A 116 7.90 31.52 -20.52
N ARG A 117 8.49 30.47 -21.14
CA ARG A 117 9.68 29.78 -20.62
C ARG A 117 10.75 29.69 -21.68
N ARG A 118 12.02 29.99 -21.34
CA ARG A 118 13.16 30.01 -22.29
C ARG A 118 14.42 29.44 -21.67
N PRO A 119 14.99 28.34 -22.23
CA PRO A 119 16.28 27.83 -21.80
C PRO A 119 17.42 28.69 -22.29
N LEU A 120 18.42 28.93 -21.44
CA LEU A 120 19.67 29.63 -21.76
C LEU A 120 20.88 28.68 -21.87
N GLY A 121 20.67 27.38 -21.60
CA GLY A 121 21.70 26.36 -21.69
C GLY A 121 22.86 26.56 -20.70
N ARG A 122 24.04 25.96 -21.01
CA ARG A 122 25.22 25.94 -20.12
C ARG A 122 26.22 27.06 -20.37
N GLY A 123 25.86 28.07 -21.14
CA GLY A 123 26.82 29.12 -21.59
C GLY A 123 27.50 29.91 -20.46
N ARG A 124 26.99 29.83 -19.23
CA ARG A 124 27.50 30.53 -18.04
C ARG A 124 27.44 29.64 -16.81
N PRO A 125 28.51 28.89 -16.50
CA PRO A 125 28.52 27.93 -15.36
C PRO A 125 28.24 28.59 -14.01
N GLU A 126 28.64 29.86 -13.85
CA GLU A 126 28.44 30.65 -12.62
C GLU A 126 26.97 30.96 -12.33
N LEU A 127 26.08 30.82 -13.31
CA LEU A 127 24.63 31.04 -13.20
C LEU A 127 23.83 29.72 -13.25
N SER A 128 24.50 28.57 -13.25
CA SER A 128 23.83 27.27 -13.29
C SER A 128 22.90 27.08 -12.08
N GLY A 129 21.61 26.79 -12.33
CA GLY A 129 20.56 26.70 -11.31
C GLY A 129 19.87 28.04 -11.05
N LEU A 130 20.10 29.09 -11.85
CA LEU A 130 19.36 30.34 -11.79
C LEU A 130 18.12 30.29 -12.66
N VAL A 131 17.00 30.77 -12.12
CA VAL A 131 15.78 31.13 -12.83
C VAL A 131 15.62 32.63 -12.73
N LEU A 132 15.65 33.35 -13.86
CA LEU A 132 15.45 34.79 -13.94
C LEU A 132 14.04 35.07 -14.47
N LEU A 133 13.27 35.88 -13.75
CA LEU A 133 11.91 36.26 -14.11
C LEU A 133 11.85 37.73 -14.55
N ASP A 134 11.20 38.01 -15.69
CA ASP A 134 10.78 39.35 -16.10
C ASP A 134 9.29 39.50 -15.77
N LEU A 135 8.98 40.32 -14.75
CA LEU A 135 7.62 40.51 -14.28
C LEU A 135 6.89 41.58 -15.11
N PRO A 136 5.56 41.49 -15.23
CA PRO A 136 4.75 42.54 -15.82
C PRO A 136 4.96 43.90 -15.14
N ASP A 137 4.66 44.99 -15.88
CA ASP A 137 4.78 46.36 -15.36
C ASP A 137 3.83 46.59 -14.20
N PHE A 138 4.33 47.11 -13.07
CA PHE A 138 3.52 47.33 -11.88
C PHE A 138 2.62 48.58 -11.97
N ASP A 139 2.96 49.56 -12.80
CA ASP A 139 2.20 50.81 -13.03
C ASP A 139 1.03 50.62 -14.02
N SER A 140 0.79 49.40 -14.49
CA SER A 140 -0.40 49.08 -15.25
C SER A 140 -1.64 49.18 -14.36
N THR A 141 -2.75 49.71 -14.90
CA THR A 141 -4.02 49.96 -14.19
C THR A 141 -4.71 48.69 -13.64
N SER A 142 -4.11 47.54 -13.84
CA SER A 142 -4.66 46.24 -13.43
C SER A 142 -4.30 45.92 -11.96
N ALA A 143 -5.30 45.87 -11.10
CA ALA A 143 -5.15 45.41 -9.71
C ALA A 143 -4.54 43.99 -9.61
N ARG A 144 -4.67 43.19 -10.66
CA ARG A 144 -4.10 41.80 -10.73
C ARG A 144 -2.58 41.78 -10.71
N HIS A 145 -1.91 42.76 -11.34
CA HIS A 145 -0.45 42.80 -11.39
C HIS A 145 0.18 43.09 -10.03
N ARG A 146 -0.51 43.88 -9.17
CA ARG A 146 -0.05 44.12 -7.80
C ARG A 146 -0.07 42.84 -6.96
N VAL A 147 -1.21 42.13 -6.99
CA VAL A 147 -1.37 40.85 -6.25
C VAL A 147 -0.33 39.82 -6.71
N GLU A 148 -0.01 39.80 -8.00
CA GLU A 148 1.02 38.90 -8.56
C GLU A 148 2.43 39.24 -8.04
N VAL A 149 2.79 40.56 -8.01
CA VAL A 149 4.08 41.01 -7.45
C VAL A 149 4.19 40.67 -5.96
N GLU A 150 3.13 40.98 -5.17
CA GLU A 150 3.10 40.69 -3.74
C GLU A 150 3.20 39.15 -3.48
N ARG A 151 2.53 38.35 -4.29
CA ARG A 151 2.63 36.88 -4.22
C ARG A 151 4.04 36.39 -4.50
N LEU A 152 4.67 36.90 -5.56
CA LEU A 152 6.00 36.45 -5.97
C LEU A 152 7.09 36.91 -5.01
N LEU A 153 6.94 38.02 -4.29
CA LEU A 153 7.90 38.51 -3.31
C LEU A 153 8.19 37.49 -2.19
N GLY A 154 7.17 36.76 -1.74
CA GLY A 154 7.34 35.69 -0.75
C GLY A 154 7.96 34.39 -1.30
N LEU A 155 8.15 34.31 -2.62
CA LEU A 155 8.48 33.07 -3.33
C LEU A 155 9.85 33.12 -4.05
N VAL A 156 10.44 34.33 -4.20
CA VAL A 156 11.71 34.52 -4.89
C VAL A 156 12.85 34.71 -3.89
N ASP A 157 14.04 34.28 -4.29
CA ASP A 157 15.25 34.38 -3.47
C ASP A 157 15.90 35.79 -3.54
N MET A 158 15.68 36.49 -4.63
CA MET A 158 16.18 37.85 -4.83
C MET A 158 15.21 38.65 -5.70
N PHE A 159 14.89 39.85 -5.28
CA PHE A 159 14.02 40.77 -6.00
C PHE A 159 14.79 42.00 -6.45
N ILE A 160 14.85 42.24 -7.77
CA ILE A 160 15.55 43.37 -8.37
C ILE A 160 14.50 44.42 -8.79
N TRP A 161 14.51 45.55 -8.11
CA TRP A 161 13.61 46.64 -8.41
C TRP A 161 14.29 47.65 -9.37
N VAL A 162 13.83 47.67 -10.63
CA VAL A 162 14.41 48.47 -11.70
C VAL A 162 13.68 49.80 -11.80
N VAL A 163 14.39 50.92 -11.57
CA VAL A 163 13.89 52.29 -11.71
C VAL A 163 14.68 53.02 -12.81
N ASP A 164 14.08 54.07 -13.39
CA ASP A 164 14.70 54.88 -14.40
C ASP A 164 14.90 56.35 -13.89
N PRO A 165 15.78 57.14 -14.51
CA PRO A 165 16.08 58.48 -14.05
C PRO A 165 14.92 59.47 -14.09
N GLN A 166 13.85 59.15 -14.81
CA GLN A 166 12.70 60.04 -14.94
C GLN A 166 11.62 59.80 -13.87
N LYS A 167 11.57 58.56 -13.36
CA LYS A 167 10.51 58.09 -12.46
C LYS A 167 11.00 57.59 -11.09
N TYR A 168 12.29 57.59 -10.79
CA TYR A 168 12.81 57.05 -9.54
C TYR A 168 12.28 57.77 -8.30
N ALA A 169 11.86 59.04 -8.41
CA ALA A 169 11.28 59.86 -7.33
C ALA A 169 9.75 59.90 -7.36
N ASP A 170 9.09 59.03 -8.12
CA ASP A 170 7.62 58.96 -8.16
C ASP A 170 7.09 58.50 -6.79
N ALA A 171 6.26 59.35 -6.14
CA ALA A 171 5.65 59.06 -4.86
C ALA A 171 4.85 57.75 -4.86
N ALA A 172 4.19 57.43 -6.00
CA ALA A 172 3.44 56.18 -6.10
C ALA A 172 4.37 54.95 -6.06
N LEU A 173 5.60 55.06 -6.54
CA LEU A 173 6.62 54.00 -6.44
C LEU A 173 7.00 53.75 -4.96
N HIS A 174 7.29 54.83 -4.23
CA HIS A 174 7.76 54.74 -2.85
C HIS A 174 6.64 54.34 -1.88
N GLU A 175 5.51 55.03 -1.89
CA GLU A 175 4.42 54.82 -0.93
C GLU A 175 3.65 53.51 -1.15
N ARG A 176 3.47 53.10 -2.42
CA ARG A 176 2.65 51.91 -2.75
C ARG A 176 3.42 50.62 -2.90
N TYR A 177 4.72 50.70 -3.19
CA TYR A 177 5.52 49.51 -3.50
C TYR A 177 6.76 49.37 -2.62
N LEU A 178 7.65 50.37 -2.54
CA LEU A 178 8.92 50.22 -1.83
C LEU A 178 8.75 50.19 -0.30
N ALA A 179 8.04 51.19 0.27
CA ALA A 179 7.85 51.27 1.71
C ALA A 179 7.10 50.04 2.32
N PRO A 180 6.00 49.54 1.71
CA PRO A 180 5.38 48.28 2.20
C PRO A 180 6.30 47.08 2.15
N LEU A 181 7.33 47.08 1.33
CA LEU A 181 8.29 45.98 1.16
C LEU A 181 9.51 46.07 2.06
N ALA A 182 9.58 47.03 2.98
CA ALA A 182 10.68 47.24 3.92
C ALA A 182 11.01 45.95 4.74
N ALA A 183 10.00 45.14 5.05
CA ALA A 183 10.17 43.85 5.73
C ALA A 183 10.99 42.85 4.90
N HIS A 184 11.07 43.02 3.58
CA HIS A 184 11.81 42.16 2.64
C HIS A 184 13.13 42.75 2.16
N ALA A 185 13.65 43.80 2.82
CA ALA A 185 14.88 44.51 2.45
C ALA A 185 16.09 43.58 2.23
N GLY A 186 16.16 42.48 2.98
CA GLY A 186 17.27 41.50 2.90
C GLY A 186 17.33 40.71 1.59
N VAL A 187 16.22 40.59 0.84
CA VAL A 187 16.15 39.90 -0.44
C VAL A 187 15.97 40.87 -1.62
N MET A 188 16.04 42.17 -1.38
CA MET A 188 15.83 43.23 -2.40
C MET A 188 17.15 43.84 -2.87
N THR A 189 17.17 44.27 -4.13
CA THR A 189 18.19 45.14 -4.72
C THR A 189 17.50 46.20 -5.56
N VAL A 190 17.84 47.45 -5.37
CA VAL A 190 17.33 48.55 -6.20
C VAL A 190 18.36 48.87 -7.28
N VAL A 191 17.90 49.00 -8.53
CA VAL A 191 18.75 49.25 -9.70
C VAL A 191 18.29 50.51 -10.42
N LEU A 192 19.11 51.55 -10.43
CA LEU A 192 18.93 52.71 -11.27
C LEU A 192 19.45 52.38 -12.67
N ASN A 193 18.54 52.06 -13.57
CA ASN A 193 18.85 51.72 -14.96
C ASN A 193 18.85 52.97 -15.86
N GLN A 194 19.26 52.81 -17.12
CA GLN A 194 19.35 53.90 -18.12
C GLN A 194 20.36 55.00 -17.74
N ALA A 195 21.44 54.62 -17.06
CA ALA A 195 22.48 55.56 -16.64
C ALA A 195 23.18 56.26 -17.80
N ASP A 196 23.11 55.65 -19.01
CA ASP A 196 23.63 56.24 -20.27
C ASP A 196 22.91 57.53 -20.68
N ARG A 197 21.74 57.83 -20.09
CA ARG A 197 20.99 59.06 -20.37
C ARG A 197 21.40 60.26 -19.49
N LEU A 198 22.27 60.01 -18.52
CA LEU A 198 22.71 61.00 -17.54
C LEU A 198 24.18 61.33 -17.74
N THR A 199 24.54 62.58 -17.52
CA THR A 199 25.93 62.98 -17.33
C THR A 199 26.50 62.38 -16.03
N PRO A 200 27.81 62.28 -15.84
CA PRO A 200 28.39 61.77 -14.60
C PRO A 200 27.98 62.56 -13.35
N GLU A 201 27.66 63.83 -13.49
CA GLU A 201 27.20 64.71 -12.40
C GLU A 201 25.74 64.45 -12.03
N GLU A 202 24.88 64.37 -13.05
CA GLU A 202 23.47 64.00 -12.89
C GLU A 202 23.32 62.61 -12.33
N LEU A 203 24.17 61.66 -12.76
CA LEU A 203 24.14 60.28 -12.26
C LEU A 203 24.48 60.23 -10.75
N ARG A 204 25.50 60.98 -10.32
CA ARG A 204 25.84 61.06 -8.88
C ARG A 204 24.73 61.70 -8.08
N ALA A 205 24.09 62.78 -8.57
CA ALA A 205 22.99 63.46 -7.94
C ALA A 205 21.76 62.53 -7.82
N ALA A 206 21.35 61.87 -8.91
CA ALA A 206 20.21 60.95 -8.95
C ALA A 206 20.42 59.74 -8.06
N SER A 207 21.64 59.17 -8.07
CA SER A 207 21.98 58.01 -7.20
C SER A 207 21.93 58.39 -5.71
N GLY A 208 22.44 59.58 -5.36
CA GLY A 208 22.41 60.07 -3.99
C GLY A 208 21.00 60.42 -3.53
N ASP A 209 20.15 60.95 -4.40
CA ASP A 209 18.77 61.25 -4.12
C ASP A 209 17.92 59.97 -3.96
N LEU A 210 18.06 59.00 -4.90
CA LEU A 210 17.40 57.72 -4.81
C LEU A 210 17.84 56.95 -3.52
N ARG A 211 19.11 57.04 -3.10
CA ARG A 211 19.57 56.46 -1.84
C ARG A 211 18.81 57.01 -0.65
N ARG A 212 18.65 58.35 -0.59
CA ARG A 212 17.90 59.03 0.47
C ARG A 212 16.42 58.60 0.52
N LEU A 213 15.80 58.47 -0.65
CA LEU A 213 14.41 58.04 -0.75
C LEU A 213 14.25 56.58 -0.31
N VAL A 214 15.10 55.70 -0.76
CA VAL A 214 15.12 54.26 -0.38
C VAL A 214 15.38 54.09 1.13
N ASP A 215 16.25 54.93 1.72
CA ASP A 215 16.48 54.97 3.16
C ASP A 215 15.23 55.43 3.94
N ALA A 216 14.50 56.44 3.42
CA ALA A 216 13.26 56.92 4.00
C ALA A 216 12.13 55.87 3.93
N ASP A 217 12.12 55.02 2.91
CA ASP A 217 11.19 53.89 2.77
C ASP A 217 11.50 52.72 3.73
N GLY A 218 12.53 52.83 4.57
CA GLY A 218 12.95 51.74 5.48
C GLY A 218 13.81 50.68 4.83
N LEU A 219 14.30 50.90 3.61
CA LEU A 219 15.12 50.00 2.81
C LEU A 219 16.63 50.35 2.89
N GLY A 220 17.11 50.90 4.01
CA GLY A 220 18.47 51.40 4.18
C GLY A 220 19.57 50.33 3.97
N SER A 221 19.29 49.07 4.27
CA SER A 221 20.20 47.95 4.06
C SER A 221 20.20 47.41 2.64
N THR A 222 19.26 47.83 1.78
CA THR A 222 19.09 47.31 0.42
C THR A 222 20.19 47.82 -0.50
N PRO A 223 20.91 46.97 -1.24
CA PRO A 223 21.91 47.42 -2.21
C PRO A 223 21.27 48.31 -3.30
N LEU A 224 21.95 49.41 -3.61
CA LEU A 224 21.62 50.28 -4.74
C LEU A 224 22.71 50.15 -5.81
N MET A 225 22.31 49.78 -7.02
CA MET A 225 23.23 49.61 -8.16
C MET A 225 22.86 50.49 -9.32
N VAL A 226 23.81 50.90 -10.08
CA VAL A 226 23.63 51.71 -11.28
C VAL A 226 23.90 50.85 -12.50
N THR A 227 22.99 50.84 -13.48
CA THR A 227 23.13 50.08 -14.70
C THR A 227 22.70 50.84 -15.95
N SER A 228 23.23 50.41 -17.10
CA SER A 228 22.66 50.73 -18.40
C SER A 228 22.61 49.46 -19.24
N ALA A 229 21.41 49.02 -19.54
CA ALA A 229 21.21 47.85 -20.41
C ALA A 229 21.68 48.12 -21.86
N MET A 230 21.73 49.38 -22.27
CA MET A 230 22.16 49.80 -23.62
C MET A 230 23.68 49.83 -23.76
N SER A 231 24.41 50.40 -22.80
CA SER A 231 25.87 50.54 -22.85
C SER A 231 26.58 49.35 -22.18
N GLY A 232 25.86 48.51 -21.43
CA GLY A 232 26.45 47.44 -20.63
C GLY A 232 27.02 47.90 -19.28
N LEU A 233 26.97 49.18 -18.94
CA LEU A 233 27.49 49.72 -17.69
C LEU A 233 26.77 49.03 -16.50
N GLY A 234 27.53 48.53 -15.52
CA GLY A 234 27.04 47.93 -14.29
C GLY A 234 26.29 46.59 -14.44
N VAL A 235 26.07 46.11 -15.68
CA VAL A 235 25.36 44.83 -15.90
C VAL A 235 26.17 43.64 -15.38
N ASP A 236 27.47 43.67 -15.55
CA ASP A 236 28.36 42.62 -15.02
C ASP A 236 28.47 42.68 -13.49
N ASP A 237 28.37 43.88 -12.87
CA ASP A 237 28.32 44.02 -11.42
C ASP A 237 27.05 43.42 -10.86
N LEU A 238 25.90 43.69 -11.48
CA LEU A 238 24.60 43.11 -11.12
C LEU A 238 24.65 41.59 -11.33
N ARG A 239 25.24 41.09 -12.39
CA ARG A 239 25.43 39.65 -12.63
C ARG A 239 26.27 39.01 -11.53
N ARG A 240 27.38 39.71 -11.08
CA ARG A 240 28.16 39.22 -9.93
C ARG A 240 27.38 39.21 -8.62
N CYS A 241 26.48 40.18 -8.42
CA CYS A 241 25.58 40.22 -7.25
C CYS A 241 24.64 39.01 -7.29
N ILE A 242 23.98 38.71 -8.39
CA ILE A 242 23.15 37.54 -8.59
C ILE A 242 23.94 36.23 -8.38
N ALA A 243 25.13 36.12 -8.97
CA ALA A 243 25.98 34.94 -8.79
C ALA A 243 26.44 34.73 -7.34
N ARG A 244 26.55 35.81 -6.55
CA ARG A 244 26.84 35.72 -5.12
C ARG A 244 25.64 35.14 -4.38
N ALA A 245 24.45 35.68 -4.60
CA ALA A 245 23.21 35.15 -3.99
C ALA A 245 23.01 33.66 -4.33
N LEU A 246 23.29 33.27 -5.58
CA LEU A 246 23.24 31.89 -6.01
C LEU A 246 24.24 30.99 -5.25
N ARG A 247 25.48 31.48 -5.04
CA ARG A 247 26.49 30.74 -4.26
C ARG A 247 26.08 30.60 -2.79
N ASP A 248 25.57 31.67 -2.19
CA ASP A 248 25.16 31.67 -0.78
C ASP A 248 24.02 30.66 -0.58
N ARG A 249 23.08 30.57 -1.50
CA ARG A 249 22.03 29.56 -1.49
C ARG A 249 22.58 28.14 -1.67
N LYS A 250 23.51 27.90 -2.58
CA LYS A 250 24.17 26.60 -2.76
C LYS A 250 24.83 26.11 -1.47
N VAL A 251 25.53 26.98 -0.76
CA VAL A 251 26.15 26.64 0.55
C VAL A 251 25.08 26.21 1.56
N VAL A 252 23.95 26.91 1.62
CA VAL A 252 22.84 26.53 2.50
C VAL A 252 22.26 25.18 2.11
N THR A 253 22.02 24.97 0.81
CA THR A 253 21.50 23.69 0.28
C THR A 253 22.44 22.52 0.55
N GLU A 254 23.75 22.71 0.39
CA GLU A 254 24.76 21.69 0.70
C GLU A 254 24.81 21.34 2.20
N ARG A 255 24.64 22.33 3.08
CA ARG A 255 24.52 22.07 4.54
C ARG A 255 23.27 21.27 4.85
N LEU A 256 22.11 21.65 4.31
CA LEU A 256 20.88 20.90 4.49
C LEU A 256 21.00 19.47 3.97
N ALA A 257 21.61 19.28 2.80
CA ALA A 257 21.87 17.95 2.27
C ALA A 257 22.74 17.10 3.20
N THR A 258 23.75 17.72 3.84
CA THR A 258 24.61 17.05 4.82
C THR A 258 23.84 16.67 6.09
N ASP A 259 22.97 17.55 6.60
CA ASP A 259 22.13 17.28 7.78
C ASP A 259 21.17 16.11 7.52
N ILE A 260 20.54 16.09 6.33
CA ILE A 260 19.67 14.99 5.88
C ILE A 260 20.46 13.67 5.76
N ASP A 261 21.66 13.72 5.19
CA ASP A 261 22.57 12.57 5.06
C ASP A 261 22.90 11.97 6.44
N GLN A 262 23.30 12.83 7.39
CA GLN A 262 23.65 12.40 8.75
C GLN A 262 22.46 11.74 9.45
N ALA A 263 21.26 12.33 9.36
CA ALA A 263 20.05 11.77 9.92
C ALA A 263 19.67 10.42 9.27
N ALA A 264 19.79 10.33 7.93
CA ALA A 264 19.53 9.10 7.19
C ALA A 264 20.53 7.98 7.54
N VAL A 265 21.82 8.31 7.70
CA VAL A 265 22.87 7.36 8.12
C VAL A 265 22.61 6.87 9.55
N ALA A 266 22.20 7.76 10.46
CA ALA A 266 21.86 7.38 11.84
C ALA A 266 20.69 6.39 11.88
N LEU A 267 19.62 6.63 11.10
CA LEU A 267 18.50 5.69 10.97
C LEU A 267 18.94 4.38 10.29
N ALA A 268 19.75 4.44 9.22
CA ALA A 268 20.29 3.26 8.55
C ALA A 268 21.04 2.33 9.50
N GLY A 269 21.82 2.90 10.43
CA GLY A 269 22.55 2.15 11.47
C GLY A 269 21.62 1.33 12.37
N GLN A 270 20.37 1.74 12.54
CA GLN A 270 19.36 1.02 13.34
C GLN A 270 18.57 -0.01 12.53
N LEU A 271 18.59 0.07 11.20
CA LEU A 271 17.87 -0.85 10.33
C LEU A 271 18.69 -2.11 9.96
N GLY A 272 20.00 -2.11 10.19
CA GLY A 272 20.86 -3.26 9.93
C GLY A 272 20.98 -3.64 8.46
N GLU A 273 21.54 -4.83 8.21
CA GLU A 273 21.74 -5.36 6.86
C GLU A 273 20.46 -5.92 6.22
N PRO A 274 20.38 -6.04 4.87
CA PRO A 274 19.22 -6.63 4.19
C PRO A 274 19.00 -8.08 4.65
N ALA A 275 17.86 -8.34 5.27
CA ALA A 275 17.45 -9.69 5.63
C ALA A 275 16.57 -10.27 4.52
N THR A 276 16.69 -11.58 4.25
CA THR A 276 15.80 -12.29 3.31
C THR A 276 14.43 -12.48 3.96
N MET A 277 13.47 -11.65 3.58
CA MET A 277 12.14 -11.61 4.19
C MET A 277 11.15 -12.53 3.49
N ARG A 278 11.36 -13.84 3.62
CA ARG A 278 10.38 -14.82 3.14
C ARG A 278 9.98 -15.73 4.28
N LEU A 279 8.70 -15.81 4.56
CA LEU A 279 8.16 -16.79 5.49
C LEU A 279 8.41 -18.21 4.92
N PRO A 280 9.10 -19.09 5.65
CA PRO A 280 9.37 -20.45 5.18
C PRO A 280 8.06 -21.23 5.05
N ARG A 281 7.82 -21.85 3.89
CA ARG A 281 6.59 -22.64 3.64
C ARG A 281 6.39 -23.72 4.69
N GLU A 282 7.45 -24.40 5.13
CA GLU A 282 7.38 -25.41 6.17
C GLU A 282 6.80 -24.89 7.50
N ARG A 283 7.04 -23.60 7.82
CA ARG A 283 6.48 -22.98 9.03
C ARG A 283 5.02 -22.60 8.86
N LEU A 284 4.63 -22.18 7.66
CA LEU A 284 3.22 -21.91 7.33
C LEU A 284 2.42 -23.22 7.39
N ASP A 285 2.90 -24.29 6.79
CA ASP A 285 2.27 -25.61 6.82
C ASP A 285 2.15 -26.14 8.26
N ALA A 286 3.20 -25.97 9.08
CA ALA A 286 3.19 -26.38 10.47
C ALA A 286 2.19 -25.57 11.32
N LEU A 287 2.04 -24.27 11.04
CA LEU A 287 1.06 -23.42 11.69
C LEU A 287 -0.36 -23.82 11.30
N ASP A 288 -0.63 -24.02 10.01
CA ASP A 288 -1.93 -24.47 9.52
C ASP A 288 -2.32 -25.82 10.11
N GLN A 289 -1.38 -26.74 10.22
CA GLN A 289 -1.61 -28.04 10.86
C GLN A 289 -1.91 -27.91 12.35
N ALA A 290 -1.17 -27.07 13.09
CA ALA A 290 -1.40 -26.84 14.51
C ALA A 290 -2.78 -26.20 14.77
N LEU A 291 -3.19 -25.25 13.93
CA LEU A 291 -4.50 -24.62 13.98
C LEU A 291 -5.62 -25.59 13.58
N ALA A 292 -5.40 -26.44 12.59
CA ALA A 292 -6.34 -27.49 12.19
C ALA A 292 -6.57 -28.52 13.31
N GLU A 293 -5.52 -28.90 14.01
CA GLU A 293 -5.61 -29.77 15.19
C GLU A 293 -6.37 -29.08 16.34
N ALA A 294 -6.08 -27.80 16.60
CA ALA A 294 -6.76 -26.99 17.62
C ALA A 294 -8.24 -26.78 17.29
N ALA A 295 -8.57 -26.57 16.01
CA ALA A 295 -9.95 -26.46 15.51
C ALA A 295 -10.70 -27.82 15.49
N GLY A 296 -10.04 -28.93 15.85
CA GLY A 296 -10.65 -30.26 15.91
C GLY A 296 -10.98 -30.87 14.56
N ILE A 297 -10.32 -30.43 13.47
CA ILE A 297 -10.56 -30.95 12.11
C ILE A 297 -10.45 -32.48 12.06
N PRO A 298 -9.43 -33.15 12.68
CA PRO A 298 -9.33 -34.61 12.68
C PRO A 298 -10.55 -35.30 13.31
N LEU A 299 -11.14 -34.68 14.34
CA LEU A 299 -12.35 -35.20 14.98
C LEU A 299 -13.57 -35.08 14.06
N VAL A 300 -13.74 -33.91 13.42
CA VAL A 300 -14.84 -33.65 12.48
C VAL A 300 -14.74 -34.56 11.25
N THR A 301 -13.58 -34.71 10.65
CA THR A 301 -13.37 -35.56 9.47
C THR A 301 -13.62 -37.03 9.78
N ARG A 302 -13.20 -37.50 10.96
CA ARG A 302 -13.50 -38.85 11.44
C ARG A 302 -15.02 -39.05 11.67
N ALA A 303 -15.69 -38.05 12.20
CA ALA A 303 -17.14 -38.11 12.40
C ALA A 303 -17.89 -38.15 11.05
N VAL A 304 -17.45 -37.36 10.06
CA VAL A 304 -17.95 -37.40 8.68
C VAL A 304 -17.78 -38.78 8.07
N LEU A 305 -16.60 -39.40 8.22
CA LEU A 305 -16.30 -40.74 7.72
C LEU A 305 -17.26 -41.79 8.34
N VAL A 306 -17.35 -41.80 9.66
CA VAL A 306 -18.20 -42.79 10.40
C VAL A 306 -19.67 -42.58 10.08
N SER A 307 -20.16 -41.33 10.04
CA SER A 307 -21.54 -41.03 9.67
C SER A 307 -21.86 -41.42 8.24
N SER A 308 -20.93 -41.14 7.28
CA SER A 308 -21.08 -41.51 5.88
C SER A 308 -21.17 -43.02 5.69
N ARG A 309 -20.37 -43.81 6.44
CA ARG A 309 -20.42 -45.26 6.47
C ARG A 309 -21.76 -45.74 7.08
N HIS A 310 -22.17 -45.18 8.19
CA HIS A 310 -23.43 -45.55 8.85
C HIS A 310 -24.63 -45.27 7.93
N ARG A 311 -24.75 -44.09 7.36
CA ARG A 311 -25.84 -43.73 6.41
C ARG A 311 -25.83 -44.60 5.14
N GLY A 312 -24.63 -44.89 4.62
CA GLY A 312 -24.46 -45.77 3.46
C GLY A 312 -24.89 -47.19 3.76
N SER A 313 -24.50 -47.76 4.92
CA SER A 313 -24.87 -49.11 5.32
C SER A 313 -26.37 -49.28 5.59
N LEU A 314 -27.03 -48.23 6.15
CA LEU A 314 -28.49 -48.21 6.31
C LEU A 314 -29.21 -48.11 4.96
N ALA A 315 -28.64 -47.40 3.97
CA ALA A 315 -29.26 -47.21 2.68
C ALA A 315 -29.12 -48.42 1.75
N THR A 316 -28.00 -49.20 1.86
CA THR A 316 -27.66 -50.28 0.96
C THR A 316 -27.60 -51.65 1.65
N GLY A 317 -27.94 -51.75 2.95
CA GLY A 317 -27.94 -52.98 3.71
C GLY A 317 -29.16 -53.87 3.38
N TRP A 318 -29.06 -55.17 3.71
CA TRP A 318 -30.15 -56.13 3.61
C TRP A 318 -31.39 -55.62 4.36
N PRO A 319 -32.61 -55.70 3.80
CA PRO A 319 -33.82 -55.03 4.37
C PRO A 319 -34.05 -55.25 5.86
N VAL A 320 -33.93 -56.49 6.35
CA VAL A 320 -34.13 -56.86 7.75
C VAL A 320 -33.00 -56.27 8.64
N LEU A 321 -31.74 -56.41 8.24
CA LEU A 321 -30.59 -55.89 8.97
C LEU A 321 -30.54 -54.34 8.98
N SER A 322 -30.94 -53.71 7.89
CA SER A 322 -31.00 -52.25 7.80
C SER A 322 -32.10 -51.66 8.68
N TRP A 323 -33.20 -52.35 8.87
CA TRP A 323 -34.27 -51.98 9.81
C TRP A 323 -33.78 -51.98 11.27
N LEU A 324 -33.07 -53.03 11.70
CA LEU A 324 -32.47 -53.10 13.04
C LEU A 324 -31.38 -52.02 13.24
N GLY A 325 -30.63 -51.65 12.19
CA GLY A 325 -29.60 -50.62 12.23
C GLY A 325 -30.13 -49.21 12.47
N ARG A 326 -31.41 -48.93 12.20
CA ARG A 326 -32.04 -47.61 12.44
C ARG A 326 -32.15 -47.24 13.91
N PHE A 327 -32.07 -48.18 14.82
CA PHE A 327 -32.05 -47.92 16.27
C PHE A 327 -30.70 -47.45 16.79
N ARG A 328 -29.63 -47.45 15.98
CA ARG A 328 -28.32 -46.90 16.35
C ARG A 328 -28.27 -45.42 15.99
N PRO A 329 -28.03 -44.50 16.97
CA PRO A 329 -27.99 -43.07 16.70
C PRO A 329 -26.79 -42.69 15.78
N ASP A 330 -27.01 -41.74 14.87
CA ASP A 330 -25.98 -41.21 13.99
C ASP A 330 -24.89 -40.52 14.85
N PRO A 331 -23.59 -40.85 14.66
CA PRO A 331 -22.47 -40.26 15.41
C PRO A 331 -22.40 -38.74 15.33
N LEU A 332 -22.83 -38.12 14.20
CA LEU A 332 -22.84 -36.66 14.04
C LEU A 332 -23.85 -35.96 15.00
N ARG A 333 -24.96 -36.63 15.36
CA ARG A 333 -25.90 -36.09 16.33
C ARG A 333 -25.29 -35.98 17.73
N ARG A 334 -24.34 -36.85 18.07
CA ARG A 334 -23.65 -36.79 19.37
C ARG A 334 -22.67 -35.62 19.47
N LEU A 335 -22.18 -35.09 18.33
CA LEU A 335 -21.28 -33.96 18.28
C LEU A 335 -22.00 -32.62 18.10
N HIS A 336 -23.36 -32.61 18.13
CA HIS A 336 -24.20 -31.40 17.88
C HIS A 336 -23.86 -30.66 16.56
N LEU A 337 -23.21 -31.31 15.62
CA LEU A 337 -22.89 -30.78 14.30
C LEU A 337 -24.10 -30.87 13.31
N ASP A 338 -25.25 -31.25 13.78
CA ASP A 338 -26.54 -31.24 13.05
C ASP A 338 -27.09 -29.79 13.00
N LEU A 339 -26.32 -28.86 12.44
CA LEU A 339 -26.73 -27.46 12.28
C LEU A 339 -27.91 -27.35 11.30
N PRO A 340 -28.88 -26.42 11.53
CA PRO A 340 -30.05 -26.20 10.67
C PRO A 340 -29.69 -25.88 9.18
N ALA A 341 -28.48 -25.40 8.92
CA ALA A 341 -27.96 -25.13 7.57
C ALA A 341 -27.84 -26.41 6.71
N LEU A 342 -27.89 -27.63 7.30
CA LEU A 342 -27.86 -28.91 6.59
C LEU A 342 -29.24 -29.45 6.23
N ARG A 343 -30.32 -28.84 6.70
CA ARG A 343 -31.72 -29.15 6.33
C ARG A 343 -32.10 -28.16 5.20
N GLY A 344 -31.93 -28.59 3.97
CA GLY A 344 -32.50 -27.88 2.84
C GLY A 344 -34.00 -27.69 2.97
N ARG A 345 -34.44 -26.44 2.79
CA ARG A 345 -35.80 -25.94 2.47
C ARG A 345 -36.96 -26.64 3.14
N GLY A 346 -37.50 -25.99 4.11
CA GLY A 346 -38.87 -26.23 4.62
C GLY A 346 -39.21 -25.25 5.72
N THR A 347 -40.07 -24.28 5.36
CA THR A 347 -40.86 -23.38 6.22
C THR A 347 -40.11 -22.27 6.97
N GLY A 348 -40.42 -21.04 6.56
CA GLY A 348 -40.03 -19.80 7.20
C GLY A 348 -40.51 -19.72 8.65
N GLN A 349 -39.54 -19.65 9.52
CA GLN A 349 -39.66 -19.05 10.82
C GLN A 349 -38.31 -18.47 11.16
N GLN A 350 -38.28 -17.16 11.37
CA GLN A 350 -37.13 -16.41 11.88
C GLN A 350 -36.75 -17.04 13.24
N ALA A 351 -35.75 -17.92 13.21
CA ALA A 351 -35.13 -18.37 14.44
C ALA A 351 -34.08 -17.32 14.83
N ASN A 352 -34.26 -16.65 15.96
CA ASN A 352 -33.24 -15.95 16.71
C ASN A 352 -31.94 -16.77 16.69
N PRO A 353 -30.77 -16.13 16.53
CA PRO A 353 -29.51 -16.84 16.63
C PRO A 353 -29.46 -17.51 18.00
N PRO A 354 -29.18 -18.82 18.09
CA PRO A 354 -29.02 -19.45 19.37
C PRO A 354 -27.80 -18.84 20.03
N ALA A 355 -28.03 -18.10 21.08
CA ALA A 355 -27.02 -17.71 22.03
C ALA A 355 -26.26 -18.98 22.46
N GLN A 356 -24.93 -18.88 22.40
CA GLN A 356 -24.01 -19.82 23.04
C GLN A 356 -24.20 -21.30 22.63
N VAL A 357 -23.62 -21.66 21.47
CA VAL A 357 -23.13 -23.02 21.30
C VAL A 357 -22.12 -23.23 22.44
N GLN A 358 -22.53 -24.05 23.40
CA GLN A 358 -21.79 -24.27 24.63
C GLN A 358 -20.36 -24.71 24.28
N ARG A 359 -19.40 -23.91 24.69
CA ARG A 359 -17.95 -24.16 24.71
C ARG A 359 -17.51 -25.50 25.32
N THR A 360 -18.47 -26.33 25.74
CA THR A 360 -18.28 -27.53 26.59
C THR A 360 -17.98 -28.81 25.82
N ALA A 361 -18.10 -28.87 24.48
CA ALA A 361 -17.89 -30.12 23.74
C ALA A 361 -16.50 -30.28 23.11
N LEU A 362 -15.78 -29.19 22.85
CA LEU A 362 -14.42 -29.24 22.25
C LEU A 362 -13.31 -28.91 23.27
N THR A 363 -13.63 -28.30 24.41
CA THR A 363 -12.69 -27.91 25.48
C THR A 363 -12.58 -28.93 26.63
N GLY A 364 -12.90 -30.21 26.39
CA GLY A 364 -12.49 -31.27 27.32
C GLY A 364 -10.99 -31.33 27.43
N ALA A 365 -10.41 -31.52 28.60
CA ALA A 365 -9.03 -31.77 29.09
C ALA A 365 -7.80 -31.63 28.12
N SER A 366 -8.01 -31.60 26.81
CA SER A 366 -7.01 -31.42 25.77
C SER A 366 -6.79 -29.96 25.32
N GLY A 367 -7.66 -29.03 25.71
CA GLY A 367 -7.59 -27.63 25.24
C GLY A 367 -6.29 -26.91 25.60
N GLY A 368 -5.71 -27.21 26.75
CA GLY A 368 -4.42 -26.64 27.14
C GLY A 368 -3.24 -27.08 26.29
N VAL A 369 -3.22 -28.36 25.86
CA VAL A 369 -2.14 -28.89 25.02
C VAL A 369 -2.23 -28.33 23.60
N GLN A 370 -3.44 -28.21 23.05
CA GLN A 370 -3.68 -27.66 21.71
C GLN A 370 -3.36 -26.16 21.66
N ALA A 371 -3.77 -25.39 22.66
CA ALA A 371 -3.40 -23.98 22.78
C ALA A 371 -1.88 -23.80 22.89
N ALA A 372 -1.18 -24.67 23.61
CA ALA A 372 0.26 -24.65 23.71
C ALA A 372 0.95 -24.99 22.36
N GLN A 373 0.38 -25.90 21.57
CA GLN A 373 0.89 -26.23 20.23
C GLN A 373 0.73 -25.06 19.27
N VAL A 374 -0.44 -24.41 19.23
CA VAL A 374 -0.67 -23.19 18.43
C VAL A 374 0.28 -22.08 18.84
N SER A 375 0.39 -21.79 20.13
CA SER A 375 1.33 -20.77 20.63
C SER A 375 2.78 -21.08 20.29
N ARG A 376 3.17 -22.34 20.24
CA ARG A 376 4.52 -22.75 19.83
C ARG A 376 4.72 -22.56 18.32
N ALA A 377 3.73 -22.90 17.50
CA ALA A 377 3.80 -22.73 16.06
C ALA A 377 3.86 -21.25 15.66
N VAL A 378 3.04 -20.39 16.27
CA VAL A 378 3.05 -18.93 16.07
C VAL A 378 4.41 -18.34 16.48
N ARG A 379 4.95 -18.73 17.65
CA ARG A 379 6.28 -18.28 18.07
C ARG A 379 7.37 -18.73 17.10
N ALA A 380 7.36 -19.97 16.67
CA ALA A 380 8.34 -20.48 15.73
C ALA A 380 8.31 -19.71 14.40
N LEU A 381 7.11 -19.40 13.88
CA LEU A 381 6.94 -18.56 12.70
C LEU A 381 7.49 -17.15 12.93
N SER A 382 7.11 -16.49 14.04
CA SER A 382 7.55 -15.14 14.34
C SER A 382 9.06 -15.04 14.63
N ASP A 383 9.66 -16.06 15.25
CA ASP A 383 11.10 -16.12 15.48
C ASP A 383 11.87 -16.30 14.17
N ASP A 384 11.36 -17.12 13.24
CA ASP A 384 11.96 -17.28 11.92
C ASP A 384 11.79 -16.00 11.08
N ALA A 385 10.60 -15.37 11.11
CA ALA A 385 10.33 -14.09 10.45
C ALA A 385 11.18 -12.93 11.00
N SER A 386 11.52 -13.00 12.29
CA SER A 386 12.33 -11.97 12.98
C SER A 386 13.84 -12.17 12.78
N ARG A 387 14.27 -13.27 12.15
CA ARG A 387 15.69 -13.63 12.05
C ARG A 387 16.43 -12.63 11.16
N GLY A 388 17.44 -11.99 11.74
CA GLY A 388 18.23 -10.95 11.06
C GLY A 388 17.63 -9.54 11.14
N LEU A 389 16.45 -9.35 11.75
CA LEU A 389 15.91 -8.04 12.01
C LEU A 389 16.52 -7.41 13.27
N PRO A 390 16.68 -6.08 13.33
CA PRO A 390 17.03 -5.36 14.56
C PRO A 390 16.01 -5.59 15.67
N ALA A 391 16.45 -5.48 16.93
CA ALA A 391 15.67 -5.85 18.11
C ALA A 391 14.27 -5.22 18.18
N GLY A 392 14.13 -3.93 17.83
CA GLY A 392 12.83 -3.25 17.83
C GLY A 392 11.88 -3.79 16.77
N TRP A 393 12.37 -4.03 15.55
CA TRP A 393 11.59 -4.62 14.48
C TRP A 393 11.22 -6.07 14.76
N ALA A 394 12.17 -6.86 15.30
CA ALA A 394 11.90 -8.21 15.75
C ALA A 394 10.79 -8.26 16.82
N THR A 395 10.78 -7.29 17.74
CA THR A 395 9.72 -7.16 18.75
C THR A 395 8.38 -6.79 18.12
N ALA A 396 8.36 -5.89 17.13
CA ALA A 396 7.14 -5.51 16.41
C ALA A 396 6.54 -6.70 15.64
N VAL A 397 7.36 -7.49 14.94
CA VAL A 397 6.94 -8.71 14.23
C VAL A 397 6.35 -9.74 15.21
N ARG A 398 6.98 -9.96 16.36
CA ARG A 398 6.43 -10.85 17.40
C ARG A 398 5.11 -10.33 17.97
N ALA A 399 4.99 -9.02 18.21
CA ALA A 399 3.75 -8.41 18.67
C ALA A 399 2.64 -8.54 17.62
N ALA A 400 2.96 -8.33 16.34
CA ALA A 400 2.03 -8.48 15.22
C ALA A 400 1.50 -9.92 15.12
N SER A 401 2.37 -10.94 15.31
CA SER A 401 1.97 -12.34 15.23
C SER A 401 0.94 -12.79 16.29
N VAL A 402 0.84 -12.07 17.40
CA VAL A 402 -0.11 -12.36 18.49
C VAL A 402 -1.20 -11.30 18.62
N SER A 403 -1.25 -10.31 17.75
CA SER A 403 -2.19 -9.17 17.83
C SER A 403 -3.66 -9.59 17.81
N HIS A 404 -3.99 -10.71 17.18
CA HIS A 404 -5.35 -11.25 17.07
C HIS A 404 -5.54 -12.57 17.85
N ALA A 405 -4.64 -12.89 18.77
CA ALA A 405 -4.66 -14.16 19.51
C ALA A 405 -5.97 -14.38 20.30
N ASP A 406 -6.52 -13.31 20.90
CA ASP A 406 -7.74 -13.38 21.71
C ASP A 406 -8.99 -13.73 20.89
N GLY A 407 -9.04 -13.37 19.60
CA GLY A 407 -10.16 -13.69 18.71
C GLY A 407 -9.94 -14.94 17.84
N LEU A 408 -8.75 -15.53 17.87
CA LEU A 408 -8.37 -16.62 16.97
C LEU A 408 -9.22 -17.88 17.19
N ALA A 409 -9.47 -18.24 18.44
CA ALA A 409 -10.30 -19.40 18.79
C ALA A 409 -11.76 -19.25 18.29
N ASP A 410 -12.35 -18.08 18.51
CA ASP A 410 -13.71 -17.79 18.06
C ASP A 410 -13.79 -17.75 16.50
N ALA A 411 -12.76 -17.22 15.84
CA ALA A 411 -12.67 -17.21 14.38
C ALA A 411 -12.54 -18.63 13.80
N LEU A 412 -11.75 -19.51 14.42
CA LEU A 412 -11.61 -20.91 14.03
C LEU A 412 -12.93 -21.67 14.23
N ASP A 413 -13.58 -21.50 15.37
CA ASP A 413 -14.88 -22.11 15.65
C ASP A 413 -15.95 -21.67 14.63
N HIS A 414 -15.97 -20.38 14.31
CA HIS A 414 -16.86 -19.83 13.29
C HIS A 414 -16.56 -20.38 11.89
N ALA A 415 -15.28 -20.47 11.52
CA ALA A 415 -14.87 -21.02 10.23
C ALA A 415 -15.26 -22.48 10.06
N VAL A 416 -15.06 -23.30 11.11
CA VAL A 416 -15.48 -24.72 11.12
C VAL A 416 -17.01 -24.85 11.07
N ALA A 417 -17.73 -24.02 11.83
CA ALA A 417 -19.19 -24.07 11.89
C ALA A 417 -19.87 -23.63 10.59
N THR A 418 -19.28 -22.68 9.86
CA THR A 418 -19.84 -22.13 8.60
C THR A 418 -19.41 -22.92 7.37
N THR A 419 -18.40 -23.79 7.48
CA THR A 419 -17.93 -24.62 6.37
C THR A 419 -18.99 -25.69 6.02
N GLY A 420 -19.55 -25.59 4.83
CA GLY A 420 -20.57 -26.52 4.33
C GLY A 420 -19.99 -27.91 4.02
N LEU A 421 -20.25 -28.89 4.89
CA LEU A 421 -19.74 -30.27 4.76
C LEU A 421 -20.49 -31.11 3.70
N ALA A 422 -21.27 -30.52 2.79
CA ALA A 422 -21.98 -31.14 1.67
C ALA A 422 -22.70 -32.49 1.94
N MET A 423 -23.16 -32.68 3.19
CA MET A 423 -23.72 -33.96 3.68
C MET A 423 -25.09 -34.35 3.13
N GLY A 424 -25.77 -33.44 2.42
CA GLY A 424 -27.20 -33.56 2.10
C GLY A 424 -27.56 -34.36 0.87
N ARG A 425 -26.61 -34.69 -0.01
CA ARG A 425 -26.91 -35.40 -1.26
C ARG A 425 -26.65 -36.89 -1.14
N GLY A 426 -27.72 -37.68 -0.82
CA GLY A 426 -27.68 -39.14 -1.02
C GLY A 426 -27.34 -39.46 -2.46
N ARG A 427 -26.37 -40.36 -2.71
CA ARG A 427 -26.03 -40.77 -4.08
C ARG A 427 -27.21 -41.52 -4.68
N ARG A 428 -27.64 -41.17 -5.90
CA ARG A 428 -28.76 -41.85 -6.64
C ARG A 428 -28.59 -43.36 -6.70
N TRP A 429 -27.34 -43.87 -6.73
CA TRP A 429 -27.05 -45.29 -6.76
C TRP A 429 -27.47 -46.04 -5.45
N TRP A 430 -27.53 -45.34 -4.30
CA TRP A 430 -28.06 -45.99 -3.07
C TRP A 430 -29.52 -46.38 -3.23
N GLY A 431 -30.32 -45.57 -3.95
CA GLY A 431 -31.70 -45.90 -4.29
C GLY A 431 -31.78 -47.13 -5.18
N VAL A 432 -30.93 -47.22 -6.19
CA VAL A 432 -30.87 -48.38 -7.07
C VAL A 432 -30.51 -49.67 -6.32
N VAL A 433 -29.44 -49.64 -5.50
CA VAL A 433 -29.06 -50.81 -4.70
C VAL A 433 -30.21 -51.21 -3.75
N ARG A 434 -30.88 -50.26 -3.14
CA ARG A 434 -32.03 -50.56 -2.27
C ARG A 434 -33.14 -51.26 -3.02
N ILE A 435 -33.51 -50.79 -4.21
CA ILE A 435 -34.55 -51.42 -5.05
C ILE A 435 -34.16 -52.83 -5.40
N VAL A 436 -32.91 -53.08 -5.83
CA VAL A 436 -32.41 -54.41 -6.16
C VAL A 436 -32.47 -55.33 -4.94
N GLN A 437 -32.06 -54.89 -3.76
CA GLN A 437 -32.10 -55.69 -2.56
C GLN A 437 -33.52 -56.01 -2.08
N TRP A 438 -34.46 -55.06 -2.19
CA TRP A 438 -35.85 -55.32 -1.92
C TRP A 438 -36.47 -56.32 -2.90
N PHE A 439 -36.07 -56.21 -4.18
CA PHE A 439 -36.49 -57.19 -5.19
C PHE A 439 -35.95 -58.59 -4.88
N LEU A 440 -34.66 -58.74 -4.59
CA LEU A 440 -34.08 -60.02 -4.20
C LEU A 440 -34.71 -60.59 -2.92
N PHE A 441 -35.01 -59.73 -1.95
CA PHE A 441 -35.71 -60.13 -0.71
C PHE A 441 -37.13 -60.59 -1.01
N ALA A 442 -37.88 -59.91 -1.89
CA ALA A 442 -39.21 -60.36 -2.30
C ALA A 442 -39.18 -61.71 -3.00
N VAL A 443 -38.19 -61.94 -3.90
CA VAL A 443 -38.01 -63.25 -4.56
C VAL A 443 -37.70 -64.37 -3.55
N LEU A 444 -36.87 -64.06 -2.54
CA LEU A 444 -36.57 -65.00 -1.44
C LEU A 444 -37.84 -65.35 -0.63
N VAL A 445 -38.64 -64.37 -0.29
CA VAL A 445 -39.87 -64.56 0.50
C VAL A 445 -40.91 -65.36 -0.32
N VAL A 446 -41.06 -65.09 -1.63
CA VAL A 446 -41.92 -65.84 -2.54
C VAL A 446 -41.46 -67.28 -2.64
N GLY A 447 -40.15 -67.55 -2.82
CA GLY A 447 -39.59 -68.91 -2.87
C GLY A 447 -39.83 -69.67 -1.56
N ALA A 448 -39.62 -69.00 -0.42
CA ALA A 448 -39.82 -69.58 0.90
C ALA A 448 -41.30 -69.88 1.16
N GLY A 449 -42.18 -68.92 0.89
CA GLY A 449 -43.62 -69.05 1.00
C GLY A 449 -44.17 -70.22 0.14
N TRP A 450 -43.68 -70.33 -1.12
CA TRP A 450 -44.03 -71.44 -1.98
C TRP A 450 -43.66 -72.79 -1.40
N MET A 451 -42.43 -72.92 -0.85
CA MET A 451 -42.00 -74.16 -0.18
C MET A 451 -42.81 -74.49 1.08
N ILE A 452 -43.10 -73.45 1.90
CA ILE A 452 -43.87 -73.63 3.14
C ILE A 452 -45.32 -74.08 2.82
N ILE A 453 -45.98 -73.45 1.84
CA ILE A 453 -47.33 -73.77 1.40
C ILE A 453 -47.34 -75.22 0.90
N ASN A 454 -46.37 -75.60 0.09
CA ASN A 454 -46.27 -76.97 -0.45
C ASN A 454 -46.01 -78.04 0.63
N ALA A 455 -45.23 -77.69 1.67
CA ALA A 455 -44.93 -78.57 2.79
C ALA A 455 -46.17 -78.73 3.74
N LEU A 456 -46.94 -77.70 3.95
CA LEU A 456 -48.13 -77.70 4.85
C LEU A 456 -49.37 -78.37 4.23
N LEU A 457 -49.51 -78.26 2.87
CA LEU A 457 -50.70 -78.70 2.14
C LEU A 457 -50.52 -80.04 1.37
N GLY A 458 -49.48 -80.83 1.72
CA GLY A 458 -49.29 -82.18 1.23
C GLY A 458 -48.82 -82.37 -0.22
N GLY A 459 -48.26 -81.33 -0.85
CA GLY A 459 -47.49 -81.45 -2.11
C GLY A 459 -48.31 -81.39 -3.44
N ASP A 460 -49.65 -81.40 -3.40
CA ASP A 460 -50.49 -81.56 -4.61
C ASP A 460 -51.11 -80.25 -5.16
N LEU A 461 -51.01 -79.13 -4.41
CA LEU A 461 -51.73 -77.87 -4.79
C LEU A 461 -50.94 -76.98 -5.74
N LEU A 462 -49.62 -76.99 -5.72
CA LEU A 462 -48.77 -76.17 -6.59
C LEU A 462 -47.73 -77.05 -7.27
N PRO A 463 -47.75 -77.19 -8.60
CA PRO A 463 -46.74 -77.95 -9.34
C PRO A 463 -45.39 -77.33 -9.12
N VAL A 464 -44.41 -78.12 -8.59
CA VAL A 464 -43.02 -77.69 -8.38
C VAL A 464 -42.21 -78.05 -9.64
N PRO A 465 -42.01 -77.14 -10.56
CA PRO A 465 -41.16 -77.39 -11.72
C PRO A 465 -39.73 -77.69 -11.26
N ARG A 466 -39.11 -78.70 -11.82
CA ARG A 466 -37.72 -79.08 -11.53
C ARG A 466 -36.83 -78.67 -12.71
N TRP A 467 -35.79 -77.93 -12.40
CA TRP A 467 -34.72 -77.59 -13.38
C TRP A 467 -33.45 -78.31 -13.00
N ARG A 468 -32.95 -79.22 -13.82
CA ARG A 468 -31.76 -80.07 -13.53
C ARG A 468 -31.80 -80.75 -12.15
N GLN A 469 -32.90 -81.41 -11.78
CA GLN A 469 -33.11 -82.12 -10.52
C GLN A 469 -33.35 -81.23 -9.28
N MET A 470 -33.22 -79.91 -9.36
CA MET A 470 -33.54 -79.00 -8.24
C MET A 470 -34.92 -78.36 -8.36
N PRO A 471 -35.66 -78.27 -7.27
CA PRO A 471 -36.93 -77.52 -7.27
C PRO A 471 -36.71 -76.05 -7.55
N VAL A 472 -37.49 -75.43 -8.46
CA VAL A 472 -37.37 -74.00 -8.79
C VAL A 472 -37.48 -73.08 -7.59
N PRO A 473 -38.35 -73.33 -6.59
CA PRO A 473 -38.40 -72.47 -5.37
C PRO A 473 -37.08 -72.47 -4.61
N VAL A 474 -36.37 -73.60 -4.51
CA VAL A 474 -35.05 -73.69 -3.86
C VAL A 474 -34.00 -72.89 -4.63
N LEU A 475 -34.03 -72.98 -5.98
CA LEU A 475 -33.15 -72.18 -6.85
C LEU A 475 -33.39 -70.69 -6.68
N LEU A 476 -34.66 -70.25 -6.60
CA LEU A 476 -35.00 -68.83 -6.33
C LEU A 476 -34.54 -68.38 -4.95
N MET A 477 -34.67 -69.21 -3.91
CA MET A 477 -34.20 -68.89 -2.58
C MET A 477 -32.67 -68.77 -2.51
N VAL A 478 -31.94 -69.77 -3.00
CA VAL A 478 -30.49 -69.78 -2.95
C VAL A 478 -29.90 -68.71 -3.85
N GLY A 479 -30.45 -68.57 -5.09
CA GLY A 479 -30.00 -67.55 -6.02
C GLY A 479 -30.22 -66.13 -5.53
N SER A 480 -31.38 -65.86 -4.95
CA SER A 480 -31.66 -64.51 -4.38
C SER A 480 -30.82 -64.22 -3.12
N ALA A 481 -30.60 -65.21 -2.28
CA ALA A 481 -29.73 -65.07 -1.09
C ALA A 481 -28.27 -64.81 -1.49
N LEU A 482 -27.71 -65.62 -2.40
CA LEU A 482 -26.35 -65.38 -2.92
C LEU A 482 -26.21 -64.05 -3.66
N GLY A 483 -27.19 -63.76 -4.53
CA GLY A 483 -27.23 -62.44 -5.25
C GLY A 483 -27.31 -61.27 -4.26
N GLY A 484 -28.10 -61.38 -3.20
CA GLY A 484 -28.19 -60.39 -2.15
C GLY A 484 -26.89 -60.18 -1.37
N ILE A 485 -26.16 -61.25 -1.08
CA ILE A 485 -24.84 -61.20 -0.43
C ILE A 485 -23.81 -60.51 -1.34
N VAL A 486 -23.78 -60.84 -2.63
CA VAL A 486 -22.86 -60.24 -3.61
C VAL A 486 -23.14 -58.73 -3.76
N VAL A 487 -24.42 -58.38 -3.94
CA VAL A 487 -24.86 -56.96 -4.03
C VAL A 487 -24.52 -56.20 -2.74
N ALA A 488 -24.71 -56.80 -1.59
CA ALA A 488 -24.35 -56.18 -0.29
C ALA A 488 -22.83 -56.00 -0.14
N GLY A 489 -22.05 -56.94 -0.60
CA GLY A 489 -20.56 -56.87 -0.60
C GLY A 489 -20.05 -55.73 -1.51
N LEU A 490 -20.55 -55.69 -2.75
CA LEU A 490 -20.22 -54.59 -3.70
C LEU A 490 -20.67 -53.22 -3.20
N ALA A 491 -21.86 -53.17 -2.63
CA ALA A 491 -22.39 -51.93 -2.04
C ALA A 491 -21.55 -51.47 -0.84
N ARG A 492 -21.05 -52.37 0.00
CA ARG A 492 -20.14 -52.03 1.12
C ARG A 492 -18.83 -51.41 0.60
N LEU A 493 -18.23 -51.98 -0.43
CA LEU A 493 -17.03 -51.40 -1.05
C LEU A 493 -17.30 -50.00 -1.61
N GLY A 494 -18.41 -49.80 -2.33
CA GLY A 494 -18.83 -48.50 -2.85
C GLY A 494 -19.10 -47.48 -1.75
N VAL A 495 -19.70 -47.88 -0.63
CA VAL A 495 -19.92 -47.03 0.54
C VAL A 495 -18.60 -46.64 1.20
N GLU A 496 -17.66 -47.60 1.35
CA GLU A 496 -16.33 -47.33 1.95
C GLU A 496 -15.53 -46.30 1.14
N VAL A 497 -15.41 -46.52 -0.18
CA VAL A 497 -14.74 -45.59 -1.08
C VAL A 497 -15.42 -44.21 -1.07
N GLY A 498 -16.76 -44.18 -1.14
CA GLY A 498 -17.51 -42.94 -1.09
C GLY A 498 -17.45 -42.20 0.25
N ALA A 499 -17.28 -42.90 1.36
CA ALA A 499 -17.10 -42.31 2.68
C ALA A 499 -15.69 -41.69 2.84
N ARG A 500 -14.67 -42.36 2.31
CA ARG A 500 -13.29 -41.81 2.31
C ARG A 500 -13.18 -40.53 1.47
N HIS A 501 -13.76 -40.50 0.26
CA HIS A 501 -13.78 -39.29 -0.56
C HIS A 501 -14.47 -38.14 0.16
N ARG A 502 -15.63 -38.34 0.77
CA ARG A 502 -16.32 -37.30 1.51
C ARG A 502 -15.54 -36.79 2.72
N SER A 503 -14.84 -37.70 3.41
CA SER A 503 -13.97 -37.30 4.52
C SER A 503 -12.80 -36.47 4.02
N ALA A 504 -12.21 -36.80 2.85
CA ALA A 504 -11.15 -36.03 2.22
C ALA A 504 -11.66 -34.65 1.75
N ASP A 505 -12.81 -34.60 1.04
CA ASP A 505 -13.42 -33.35 0.60
C ASP A 505 -13.73 -32.42 1.80
N ALA A 506 -14.23 -32.99 2.90
CA ALA A 506 -14.52 -32.26 4.13
C ALA A 506 -13.23 -31.74 4.79
N GLN A 507 -12.19 -32.57 4.81
CA GLN A 507 -10.87 -32.18 5.32
C GLN A 507 -10.29 -31.01 4.52
N GLU A 508 -10.32 -31.09 3.20
CA GLU A 508 -9.81 -30.04 2.31
C GLU A 508 -10.58 -28.72 2.52
N ALA A 509 -11.91 -28.78 2.55
CA ALA A 509 -12.75 -27.60 2.79
C ALA A 509 -12.48 -26.94 4.14
N LEU A 510 -12.29 -27.74 5.20
CA LEU A 510 -11.98 -27.26 6.54
C LEU A 510 -10.55 -26.69 6.63
N MET A 511 -9.57 -27.35 5.98
CA MET A 511 -8.19 -26.85 5.92
C MET A 511 -8.12 -25.50 5.21
N LEU A 512 -8.83 -25.32 4.07
CA LEU A 512 -8.94 -24.04 3.38
C LEU A 512 -9.63 -22.96 4.23
N ALA A 513 -10.58 -23.33 5.06
CA ALA A 513 -11.23 -22.40 5.98
C ALA A 513 -10.26 -21.95 7.10
N VAL A 514 -9.50 -22.89 7.66
CA VAL A 514 -8.47 -22.59 8.67
C VAL A 514 -7.35 -21.75 8.05
N ALA A 515 -6.83 -22.11 6.89
CA ALA A 515 -5.77 -21.34 6.21
C ALA A 515 -6.16 -19.87 6.00
N ARG A 516 -7.43 -19.59 5.67
CA ARG A 516 -7.93 -18.19 5.57
C ARG A 516 -7.93 -17.47 6.93
N VAL A 517 -8.24 -18.15 8.01
CA VAL A 517 -8.17 -17.56 9.36
C VAL A 517 -6.71 -17.32 9.74
N THR A 518 -5.82 -18.27 9.44
CA THR A 518 -4.37 -18.13 9.66
C THR A 518 -3.81 -16.92 8.91
N ASP A 519 -4.18 -16.78 7.64
CA ASP A 519 -3.74 -15.67 6.79
C ASP A 519 -4.11 -14.31 7.41
N VAL A 520 -5.38 -14.12 7.75
CA VAL A 520 -5.88 -12.85 8.29
C VAL A 520 -5.38 -12.57 9.71
N ALA A 521 -5.32 -13.60 10.56
CA ALA A 521 -5.05 -13.39 11.98
C ALA A 521 -3.55 -13.38 12.33
N VAL A 522 -2.70 -14.05 11.55
CA VAL A 522 -1.28 -14.24 11.87
C VAL A 522 -0.38 -13.78 10.73
N ILE A 523 -0.62 -14.26 9.48
CA ILE A 523 0.31 -14.04 8.37
C ILE A 523 0.27 -12.57 7.92
N ALA A 524 -0.91 -12.04 7.61
CA ALA A 524 -1.05 -10.68 7.10
C ALA A 524 -0.51 -9.59 8.06
N PRO A 525 -0.72 -9.65 9.39
CA PRO A 525 -0.07 -8.74 10.32
C PRO A 525 1.46 -8.84 10.32
N VAL A 526 2.01 -10.04 10.24
CA VAL A 526 3.47 -10.26 10.17
C VAL A 526 4.04 -9.71 8.85
N GLU A 527 3.41 -10.02 7.73
CA GLU A 527 3.81 -9.53 6.40
C GLU A 527 3.74 -8.00 6.34
N SER A 528 2.70 -7.39 6.91
CA SER A 528 2.57 -5.93 6.99
C SER A 528 3.73 -5.27 7.74
N GLU A 529 4.24 -5.87 8.82
CA GLU A 529 5.40 -5.35 9.54
C GLU A 529 6.71 -5.56 8.75
N LEU A 530 6.85 -6.67 8.05
CA LEU A 530 8.00 -6.90 7.17
C LEU A 530 8.03 -5.94 5.98
N GLU A 531 6.86 -5.68 5.37
CA GLU A 531 6.72 -4.69 4.30
C GLU A 531 7.06 -3.27 4.79
N ARG A 532 6.61 -2.89 5.98
CA ARG A 532 6.97 -1.60 6.60
C ARG A 532 8.47 -1.45 6.82
N TYR A 533 9.11 -2.51 7.27
CA TYR A 533 10.57 -2.51 7.43
C TYR A 533 11.28 -2.30 6.09
N GLU A 534 10.86 -2.99 5.04
CA GLU A 534 11.44 -2.84 3.71
C GLU A 534 11.20 -1.42 3.15
N GLN A 535 9.98 -0.89 3.33
CA GLN A 535 9.67 0.50 2.96
C GLN A 535 10.54 1.50 3.73
N ALA A 536 10.77 1.28 5.04
CA ALA A 536 11.64 2.13 5.83
C ALA A 536 13.09 2.10 5.30
N ARG A 537 13.60 0.92 4.93
CA ARG A 537 14.92 0.79 4.33
C ARG A 537 15.04 1.49 2.98
N GLN A 538 14.05 1.32 2.10
CA GLN A 538 14.02 1.98 0.79
C GLN A 538 13.96 3.50 0.96
N ALA A 539 13.13 3.99 1.89
CA ALA A 539 13.02 5.41 2.19
C ALA A 539 14.35 5.98 2.73
N VAL A 540 15.05 5.25 3.61
CA VAL A 540 16.38 5.65 4.10
C VAL A 540 17.42 5.65 2.96
N ALA A 541 17.41 4.68 2.06
CA ALA A 541 18.30 4.64 0.90
C ALA A 541 18.07 5.86 -0.02
N THR A 542 16.80 6.17 -0.31
CA THR A 542 16.44 7.38 -1.07
C THR A 542 16.88 8.66 -0.35
N ALA A 543 16.69 8.75 0.98
CA ALA A 543 17.13 9.89 1.79
C ALA A 543 18.66 10.08 1.73
N LYS A 544 19.45 9.00 1.65
CA LYS A 544 20.90 9.02 1.41
C LYS A 544 21.28 9.37 -0.03
N GLY A 545 20.30 9.44 -0.95
CA GLY A 545 20.56 9.66 -2.37
C GLY A 545 21.07 8.41 -3.12
N GLU A 546 20.86 7.22 -2.56
CA GLU A 546 21.13 5.93 -3.19
C GLU A 546 19.89 5.52 -4.01
N GLN A 547 20.07 5.15 -5.30
CA GLN A 547 19.00 4.60 -6.15
C GLN A 547 19.08 3.09 -6.23
#